data_b495b5b9fd130139235e3a9bb556ecd8
#
_entry.id   b495b5b9fd130139235e3a9bb556ecd8
#
_cell.length_a   1.000
_cell.length_b   1.000
_cell.length_c   1.000
_cell.angle_alpha   90.00
_cell.angle_beta   90.00
_cell.angle_gamma   90.00
#
_symmetry.space_group_name_H-M   'P 1'
#
loop_
_entity.id
_entity.type
_entity.pdbx_description
1 polymer ?
#
loop_
_entity_poly.entity_id
_entity_poly.type
_entity_poly.pdbx_seq_one_letter_code
_entity_poly.pdbx_strand_id
1 'polypeptide(L)'
;KALLKDMTDEGLIDAAPGRAFHKMGGVPRVTVLKIVDVDGNQLIAIPERWEAEGIPLPKLRVVERGRKGALGIGDRILARTEEAGKGWLAHPMKKLAKASEQILGVVEESENGRFWLKSTDKKARFDIPLFEIGEAQPGDLVLAELGGRAGQKKARVTDVLGDPFAPRSFSLIAIHKFGIPFEIPEEVEAEAKKVHDLPVTAEKREDLRHLPIIAIDPRDARDFDDAVWATPDDDPKNTNGFKAIVAIADVSYYVRPGSALDREAAKRGNSVYFPDRVVPMLPHALSSDKCSVRANEDRAVLACHMQIDAGGHVTSWRFTRAIARISANIPY
;
A
#
# COMPACT_ATOMS: atom_id res chain seq x y z
N LYS A 1 2.84 -30.82 -14.38
CA LYS A 1 4.13 -30.13 -14.14
C LYS A 1 4.06 -28.62 -14.48
N ALA A 2 3.43 -28.24 -15.61
CA ALA A 2 3.25 -26.84 -15.97
C ALA A 2 2.45 -26.09 -14.90
N LEU A 3 1.27 -26.59 -14.52
CA LEU A 3 0.42 -25.99 -13.50
C LEU A 3 1.15 -25.75 -12.15
N LEU A 4 1.94 -26.72 -11.69
CA LEU A 4 2.71 -26.57 -10.44
C LEU A 4 3.83 -25.53 -10.58
N LYS A 5 4.40 -25.37 -11.76
CA LYS A 5 5.37 -24.32 -12.05
C LYS A 5 4.68 -22.96 -12.05
N ASP A 6 3.55 -22.84 -12.73
CA ASP A 6 2.76 -21.60 -12.76
C ASP A 6 2.32 -21.20 -11.36
N MET A 7 1.84 -22.16 -10.54
CA MET A 7 1.49 -21.90 -9.13
C MET A 7 2.70 -21.50 -8.26
N THR A 8 3.91 -21.99 -8.58
CA THR A 8 5.14 -21.55 -7.90
C THR A 8 5.55 -20.16 -8.34
N ASP A 9 5.43 -19.87 -9.64
CA ASP A 9 5.74 -18.56 -10.21
C ASP A 9 4.73 -17.49 -9.73
N GLU A 10 3.48 -17.88 -9.48
CA GLU A 10 2.44 -17.06 -8.87
C GLU A 10 2.55 -16.96 -7.33
N GLY A 11 3.50 -17.67 -6.72
CA GLY A 11 3.70 -17.66 -5.27
C GLY A 11 2.60 -18.37 -4.47
N LEU A 12 1.84 -19.26 -5.08
CA LEU A 12 0.77 -20.04 -4.43
C LEU A 12 1.29 -21.32 -3.74
N ILE A 13 2.43 -21.82 -4.17
CA ILE A 13 3.11 -22.99 -3.60
C ILE A 13 4.64 -22.80 -3.67
N ASP A 14 5.36 -23.36 -2.72
CA ASP A 14 6.82 -23.42 -2.71
C ASP A 14 7.33 -24.79 -3.15
N ALA A 15 8.34 -24.81 -4.04
CA ALA A 15 9.04 -26.03 -4.41
C ALA A 15 10.01 -26.46 -3.30
N ALA A 16 9.91 -27.71 -2.86
CA ALA A 16 10.77 -28.33 -1.87
C ALA A 16 11.71 -29.39 -2.47
N PRO A 17 12.81 -29.74 -1.79
CA PRO A 17 13.67 -30.83 -2.20
C PRO A 17 12.90 -32.16 -2.37
N GLY A 18 13.25 -32.95 -3.41
CA GLY A 18 12.61 -34.24 -3.65
C GLY A 18 11.32 -34.18 -4.47
N ARG A 19 11.06 -33.12 -5.24
CA ARG A 19 9.84 -32.91 -6.05
C ARG A 19 8.55 -32.75 -5.22
N ALA A 20 8.68 -32.36 -3.97
CA ALA A 20 7.55 -31.99 -3.13
C ALA A 20 7.18 -30.50 -3.32
N PHE A 21 5.94 -30.16 -3.02
CA PHE A 21 5.46 -28.77 -2.98
C PHE A 21 4.78 -28.55 -1.64
N HIS A 22 5.04 -27.41 -1.01
CA HIS A 22 4.38 -27.00 0.22
C HIS A 22 3.28 -25.99 -0.10
N LYS A 23 2.16 -26.08 0.63
CA LYS A 23 1.13 -25.05 0.60
C LYS A 23 1.75 -23.73 1.12
N MET A 24 1.47 -22.59 0.51
CA MET A 24 1.87 -21.29 1.03
C MET A 24 1.45 -21.16 2.50
N GLY A 25 2.40 -20.80 3.33
CA GLY A 25 2.27 -20.73 4.80
C GLY A 25 3.58 -21.00 5.49
N GLY A 26 4.65 -21.31 4.74
CA GLY A 26 6.01 -21.39 5.23
C GLY A 26 6.69 -20.01 5.25
N VAL A 27 7.76 -19.88 6.03
CA VAL A 27 8.58 -18.67 6.04
C VAL A 27 9.29 -18.56 4.69
N PRO A 28 9.23 -17.41 3.98
CA PRO A 28 9.93 -17.23 2.71
C PRO A 28 11.43 -17.54 2.85
N ARG A 29 12.02 -18.15 1.83
CA ARG A 29 13.42 -18.62 1.84
C ARG A 29 14.44 -17.52 2.12
N VAL A 30 14.11 -16.29 1.81
CA VAL A 30 14.83 -15.08 2.21
C VAL A 30 13.80 -14.05 2.67
N THR A 31 13.94 -13.59 3.89
CA THR A 31 12.99 -12.63 4.48
C THR A 31 13.65 -11.74 5.51
N VAL A 32 12.98 -10.64 5.84
CA VAL A 32 13.37 -9.76 6.92
C VAL A 32 12.80 -10.29 8.23
N LEU A 33 13.68 -10.48 9.19
CA LEU A 33 13.33 -10.95 10.53
C LEU A 33 13.66 -9.88 11.57
N LYS A 34 12.83 -9.79 12.62
CA LYS A 34 13.08 -9.01 13.82
C LYS A 34 13.44 -9.95 14.97
N ILE A 35 14.54 -9.67 15.65
CA ILE A 35 14.95 -10.42 16.84
C ILE A 35 14.08 -9.96 18.01
N VAL A 36 13.36 -10.88 18.62
CA VAL A 36 12.36 -10.56 19.65
C VAL A 36 12.66 -11.13 21.02
N ASP A 37 13.49 -12.18 21.09
CA ASP A 37 13.75 -12.89 22.33
C ASP A 37 15.14 -13.56 22.33
N VAL A 38 15.59 -13.98 23.51
CA VAL A 38 16.80 -14.79 23.73
C VAL A 38 16.43 -15.96 24.61
N ASP A 39 16.51 -17.17 24.07
CA ASP A 39 16.30 -18.41 24.80
C ASP A 39 17.65 -19.06 25.11
N GLY A 40 18.10 -18.93 26.35
CA GLY A 40 19.44 -19.31 26.77
C GLY A 40 20.52 -18.49 26.02
N ASN A 41 21.25 -19.13 25.13
CA ASN A 41 22.27 -18.49 24.30
C ASN A 41 21.85 -18.34 22.81
N GLN A 42 20.56 -18.56 22.53
CA GLN A 42 20.02 -18.59 21.18
C GLN A 42 19.05 -17.43 20.95
N LEU A 43 19.34 -16.62 19.92
CA LEU A 43 18.45 -15.55 19.50
C LEU A 43 17.23 -16.12 18.80
N ILE A 44 16.05 -15.59 19.14
CA ILE A 44 14.77 -15.91 18.53
C ILE A 44 14.31 -14.71 17.71
N ALA A 45 13.98 -14.97 16.44
CA ALA A 45 13.46 -13.96 15.53
C ALA A 45 12.10 -14.37 15.00
N ILE A 46 11.34 -13.36 14.57
CA ILE A 46 10.06 -13.52 13.89
C ILE A 46 10.09 -12.80 12.56
N PRO A 47 9.34 -13.24 11.53
CA PRO A 47 9.16 -12.47 10.31
C PRO A 47 8.59 -11.08 10.62
N GLU A 48 9.15 -10.05 9.99
CA GLU A 48 8.65 -8.67 10.13
C GLU A 48 7.28 -8.50 9.45
N ARG A 49 7.02 -9.32 8.43
CA ARG A 49 5.72 -9.46 7.76
C ARG A 49 5.30 -10.90 7.79
N TRP A 50 4.07 -11.15 8.19
CA TRP A 50 3.47 -12.47 8.19
C TRP A 50 2.03 -12.38 7.73
N GLU A 51 1.74 -12.93 6.57
CA GLU A 51 0.46 -12.78 5.87
C GLU A 51 -0.35 -14.08 5.79
N ALA A 52 0.13 -15.17 6.43
CA ALA A 52 -0.57 -16.45 6.40
C ALA A 52 -1.76 -16.45 7.38
N GLU A 53 -2.97 -16.30 6.85
CA GLU A 53 -4.20 -16.38 7.64
C GLU A 53 -4.34 -17.75 8.34
N GLY A 54 -4.63 -17.73 9.64
CA GLY A 54 -4.86 -18.92 10.45
C GLY A 54 -3.61 -19.70 10.84
N ILE A 55 -2.41 -19.26 10.42
CA ILE A 55 -1.13 -19.89 10.82
C ILE A 55 -0.44 -18.99 11.84
N PRO A 56 -0.08 -19.52 13.02
CA PRO A 56 0.62 -18.75 14.06
C PRO A 56 1.94 -18.20 13.55
N LEU A 57 2.30 -17.00 14.01
CA LEU A 57 3.56 -16.34 13.67
C LEU A 57 4.75 -17.26 14.04
N PRO A 58 5.55 -17.70 13.07
CA PRO A 58 6.63 -18.64 13.33
C PRO A 58 7.78 -17.97 14.08
N LYS A 59 8.34 -18.71 15.05
CA LYS A 59 9.57 -18.34 15.75
C LYS A 59 10.74 -19.06 15.10
N LEU A 60 11.78 -18.30 14.71
CA LEU A 60 12.97 -18.82 14.06
C LEU A 60 14.16 -18.71 15.00
N ARG A 61 14.95 -19.77 15.09
CA ARG A 61 16.23 -19.75 15.81
C ARG A 61 17.29 -19.17 14.89
N VAL A 62 17.99 -18.13 15.36
CA VAL A 62 19.04 -17.44 14.59
C VAL A 62 20.36 -18.17 14.72
N VAL A 63 20.93 -18.62 13.63
CA VAL A 63 22.24 -19.29 13.59
C VAL A 63 23.33 -18.27 13.35
N GLU A 64 24.04 -17.85 14.39
CA GLU A 64 25.19 -16.94 14.26
C GLU A 64 26.44 -17.69 13.80
N ARG A 65 27.00 -17.28 12.67
CA ARG A 65 28.31 -17.74 12.19
C ARG A 65 29.34 -16.62 12.36
N GLY A 66 30.05 -16.62 13.48
CA GLY A 66 31.23 -15.77 13.71
C GLY A 66 30.98 -14.39 14.32
N ARG A 67 32.04 -13.75 14.81
CA ARG A 67 32.09 -12.51 15.63
C ARG A 67 31.86 -11.19 14.86
N LYS A 68 31.15 -11.13 13.77
CA LYS A 68 30.88 -9.86 13.07
C LYS A 68 29.55 -9.26 13.53
N GLY A 69 29.62 -8.42 14.59
CA GLY A 69 28.54 -7.57 15.07
C GLY A 69 27.50 -8.37 15.85
N ALA A 70 27.58 -8.35 17.18
CA ALA A 70 26.61 -8.99 18.04
C ALA A 70 25.20 -8.53 17.69
N LEU A 71 24.34 -9.49 17.37
CA LEU A 71 22.92 -9.26 17.18
C LEU A 71 22.24 -9.21 18.55
N GLY A 72 21.21 -8.40 18.70
CA GLY A 72 20.47 -8.26 19.94
C GLY A 72 18.97 -8.10 19.72
N ILE A 73 18.21 -8.17 20.79
CA ILE A 73 16.75 -7.94 20.75
C ILE A 73 16.45 -6.57 20.13
N GLY A 74 15.51 -6.54 19.18
CA GLY A 74 15.14 -5.37 18.42
C GLY A 74 15.94 -5.16 17.12
N ASP A 75 16.99 -5.95 16.88
CA ASP A 75 17.72 -5.88 15.62
C ASP A 75 16.90 -6.49 14.48
N ARG A 76 17.03 -5.89 13.29
CA ARG A 76 16.45 -6.37 12.04
C ARG A 76 17.52 -7.01 11.18
N ILE A 77 17.24 -8.17 10.65
CA ILE A 77 18.16 -8.91 9.81
C ILE A 77 17.49 -9.37 8.51
N LEU A 78 18.16 -9.23 7.40
CA LEU A 78 17.87 -10.02 6.22
C LEU A 78 18.48 -11.39 6.45
N ALA A 79 17.67 -12.44 6.41
CA ALA A 79 18.14 -13.79 6.67
C ALA A 79 17.62 -14.78 5.63
N ARG A 80 18.45 -15.78 5.34
CA ARG A 80 18.01 -16.98 4.66
C ARG A 80 17.43 -17.93 5.70
N THR A 81 16.25 -18.46 5.41
CA THR A 81 15.51 -19.35 6.30
C THR A 81 15.55 -20.78 5.76
N GLU A 82 15.53 -21.73 6.66
CA GLU A 82 15.39 -23.14 6.33
C GLU A 82 14.53 -23.85 7.38
N GLU A 83 13.76 -24.82 6.95
CA GLU A 83 13.00 -25.67 7.84
C GLU A 83 13.93 -26.73 8.46
N ALA A 84 13.92 -26.86 9.79
CA ALA A 84 14.77 -27.79 10.52
C ALA A 84 13.96 -28.54 11.59
N GLY A 85 13.61 -29.78 11.27
CA GLY A 85 12.77 -30.63 12.12
C GLY A 85 11.37 -30.03 12.28
N LYS A 86 10.96 -29.71 13.54
CA LYS A 86 9.65 -29.12 13.82
C LYS A 86 9.68 -27.59 13.89
N GLY A 87 10.75 -26.92 13.43
CA GLY A 87 10.92 -25.48 13.54
C GLY A 87 11.70 -24.88 12.39
N TRP A 88 12.04 -23.62 12.53
CA TRP A 88 12.73 -22.84 11.52
C TRP A 88 14.08 -22.32 12.02
N LEU A 89 15.07 -22.31 11.13
CA LEU A 89 16.36 -21.68 11.34
C LEU A 89 16.50 -20.44 10.45
N ALA A 90 17.16 -19.43 10.98
CA ALA A 90 17.48 -18.21 10.26
C ALA A 90 19.00 -18.00 10.21
N HIS A 91 19.53 -17.89 9.01
CA HIS A 91 20.95 -17.60 8.74
C HIS A 91 21.09 -16.13 8.36
N PRO A 92 21.60 -15.25 9.24
CA PRO A 92 21.74 -13.84 8.96
C PRO A 92 22.66 -13.61 7.74
N MET A 93 22.18 -12.84 6.78
CA MET A 93 22.93 -12.40 5.60
C MET A 93 23.44 -10.98 5.78
N LYS A 94 22.60 -10.10 6.34
CA LYS A 94 22.88 -8.68 6.55
C LYS A 94 22.10 -8.17 7.75
N LYS A 95 22.75 -7.43 8.64
CA LYS A 95 22.07 -6.62 9.64
C LYS A 95 21.50 -5.38 8.95
N LEU A 96 20.21 -5.16 9.08
CA LEU A 96 19.52 -4.00 8.53
C LEU A 96 19.56 -2.86 9.55
N ALA A 97 19.47 -1.63 9.06
CA ALA A 97 19.26 -0.49 9.96
C ALA A 97 17.98 -0.74 10.77
N LYS A 98 17.99 -0.34 12.04
CA LYS A 98 16.75 -0.32 12.82
C LYS A 98 15.75 0.53 12.02
N ALA A 99 14.54 0.05 11.81
CA ALA A 99 13.47 0.93 11.44
C ALA A 99 13.41 1.99 12.56
N SER A 100 13.54 3.24 12.22
CA SER A 100 13.33 4.29 13.21
C SER A 100 11.88 4.15 13.67
N GLU A 101 11.70 3.88 14.95
CA GLU A 101 10.37 3.81 15.55
C GLU A 101 9.91 5.25 15.68
N GLN A 102 9.18 5.75 14.67
CA GLN A 102 8.56 7.07 14.72
C GLN A 102 7.39 7.07 15.68
N ILE A 103 7.35 8.04 16.55
CA ILE A 103 6.28 8.24 17.52
C ILE A 103 5.66 9.60 17.29
N LEU A 104 4.34 9.63 17.25
CA LEU A 104 3.55 10.85 17.23
C LEU A 104 3.22 11.27 18.66
N GLY A 105 3.47 12.52 18.99
CA GLY A 105 3.16 13.06 20.31
C GLY A 105 3.15 14.58 20.33
N VAL A 106 2.79 15.13 21.48
CA VAL A 106 2.81 16.57 21.74
C VAL A 106 4.04 16.91 22.59
N VAL A 107 4.72 17.99 22.26
CA VAL A 107 5.85 18.49 23.05
C VAL A 107 5.32 19.14 24.33
N GLU A 108 5.76 18.67 25.47
CA GLU A 108 5.51 19.30 26.77
C GLU A 108 6.83 19.75 27.40
N GLU A 109 6.81 20.91 28.03
CA GLU A 109 7.92 21.44 28.84
C GLU A 109 7.62 21.25 30.31
N SER A 110 8.56 20.68 31.05
CA SER A 110 8.47 20.56 32.51
C SER A 110 8.95 21.82 33.21
N GLU A 111 8.61 22.00 34.47
CA GLU A 111 9.06 23.14 35.33
C GLU A 111 10.59 23.32 35.35
N ASN A 112 11.33 22.27 35.05
CA ASN A 112 12.81 22.27 35.02
C ASN A 112 13.39 22.61 33.63
N GLY A 113 12.58 23.07 32.67
CA GLY A 113 13.01 23.37 31.30
C GLY A 113 13.38 22.15 30.47
N ARG A 114 12.93 20.94 30.84
CA ARG A 114 13.14 19.71 30.05
C ARG A 114 11.93 19.42 29.22
N PHE A 115 12.17 18.95 28.00
CA PHE A 115 11.12 18.61 27.05
C PHE A 115 10.79 17.13 27.07
N TRP A 116 9.51 16.83 26.93
CA TRP A 116 8.94 15.49 26.90
C TRP A 116 7.99 15.35 25.72
N LEU A 117 7.96 14.17 25.15
CA LEU A 117 6.97 13.79 24.15
C LEU A 117 5.84 13.06 24.85
N LYS A 118 4.66 13.68 24.91
CA LYS A 118 3.44 13.06 25.35
C LYS A 118 2.79 12.33 24.17
N SER A 119 2.77 11.00 24.24
CA SER A 119 2.22 10.19 23.14
C SER A 119 0.74 10.47 22.93
N THR A 120 0.32 10.53 21.66
CA THR A 120 -1.11 10.55 21.29
C THR A 120 -1.78 9.19 21.48
N ASP A 121 -1.02 8.11 21.68
CA ASP A 121 -1.56 6.80 22.00
C ASP A 121 -1.92 6.72 23.49
N LYS A 122 -3.22 6.60 23.80
CA LYS A 122 -3.74 6.43 25.17
C LYS A 122 -3.21 5.18 25.89
N LYS A 123 -2.63 4.23 25.15
CA LYS A 123 -2.00 3.02 25.72
C LYS A 123 -0.54 3.25 26.14
N ALA A 124 0.06 4.35 25.72
CA ALA A 124 1.41 4.70 26.16
C ALA A 124 1.40 4.97 27.68
N ARG A 125 2.24 4.24 28.40
CA ARG A 125 2.29 4.32 29.89
C ARG A 125 3.21 5.41 30.40
N PHE A 126 4.09 5.95 29.56
CA PHE A 126 5.13 6.92 29.96
C PHE A 126 5.38 7.92 28.87
N ASP A 127 5.62 9.17 29.26
CA ASP A 127 6.13 10.20 28.39
C ASP A 127 7.62 9.96 28.09
N ILE A 128 8.07 10.35 26.91
CA ILE A 128 9.41 10.07 26.44
C ILE A 128 10.25 11.36 26.50
N PRO A 129 11.42 11.35 27.20
CA PRO A 129 12.29 12.52 27.20
C PRO A 129 12.74 12.88 25.80
N LEU A 130 12.63 14.15 25.43
CA LEU A 130 13.17 14.71 24.20
C LEU A 130 14.56 15.26 24.45
N PHE A 131 15.54 14.85 23.65
CA PHE A 131 16.90 15.39 23.73
C PHE A 131 17.18 16.45 22.66
N GLU A 132 16.33 16.53 21.63
CA GLU A 132 16.40 17.52 20.57
C GLU A 132 14.97 17.77 20.05
N ILE A 133 14.55 19.04 20.11
CA ILE A 133 13.21 19.46 19.69
C ILE A 133 13.20 20.23 18.37
N GLY A 134 14.40 20.64 17.86
CA GLY A 134 14.50 21.44 16.64
C GLY A 134 13.73 22.76 16.75
N GLU A 135 12.87 23.02 15.78
CA GLU A 135 12.01 24.21 15.73
C GLU A 135 10.68 24.06 16.49
N ALA A 136 10.43 22.89 17.09
CA ALA A 136 9.18 22.61 17.80
C ALA A 136 9.08 23.44 19.09
N GLN A 137 7.86 23.85 19.43
CA GLN A 137 7.52 24.55 20.64
C GLN A 137 6.65 23.69 21.58
N PRO A 138 6.62 23.95 22.87
CA PRO A 138 5.66 23.32 23.78
C PRO A 138 4.23 23.50 23.28
N GLY A 139 3.49 22.40 23.20
CA GLY A 139 2.15 22.37 22.64
C GLY A 139 2.08 21.87 21.21
N ASP A 140 3.20 21.82 20.47
CA ASP A 140 3.21 21.33 19.10
C ASP A 140 3.04 19.81 19.02
N LEU A 141 2.23 19.37 18.06
CA LEU A 141 2.18 17.99 17.58
C LEU A 141 3.42 17.73 16.71
N VAL A 142 4.16 16.70 17.03
CA VAL A 142 5.42 16.37 16.34
C VAL A 142 5.55 14.89 16.04
N LEU A 143 6.31 14.58 15.01
CA LEU A 143 6.91 13.27 14.82
C LEU A 143 8.29 13.24 15.47
N ALA A 144 8.57 12.18 16.19
CA ALA A 144 9.85 11.98 16.84
C ALA A 144 10.38 10.56 16.61
N GLU A 145 11.68 10.45 16.40
CA GLU A 145 12.37 9.16 16.32
C GLU A 145 12.87 8.73 17.70
N LEU A 146 12.61 7.47 18.05
CA LEU A 146 13.21 6.86 19.23
C LEU A 146 14.69 6.63 19.00
N GLY A 147 15.50 7.18 19.89
CA GLY A 147 16.93 6.93 20.00
C GLY A 147 17.31 6.49 21.42
N GLY A 148 18.57 6.08 21.61
CA GLY A 148 19.12 5.73 22.91
C GLY A 148 19.51 4.26 23.05
N ARG A 149 20.31 3.97 24.10
CA ARG A 149 20.70 2.61 24.47
C ARG A 149 19.53 1.91 25.18
N ALA A 150 19.53 0.58 25.14
CA ALA A 150 18.55 -0.23 25.85
C ALA A 150 18.43 0.22 27.31
N GLY A 151 17.20 0.60 27.74
CA GLY A 151 16.92 1.09 29.09
C GLY A 151 16.76 2.61 29.26
N GLN A 152 17.19 3.43 28.28
CA GLN A 152 16.96 4.88 28.28
C GLN A 152 16.38 5.30 26.93
N LYS A 153 15.07 5.12 26.77
CA LYS A 153 14.36 5.62 25.59
C LYS A 153 14.35 7.15 25.65
N LYS A 154 14.95 7.77 24.64
CA LYS A 154 14.88 9.22 24.39
C LYS A 154 14.41 9.41 22.97
N ALA A 155 13.77 10.51 22.66
CA ALA A 155 13.34 10.80 21.30
C ALA A 155 13.92 12.14 20.80
N ARG A 156 14.01 12.24 19.47
CA ARG A 156 14.36 13.46 18.76
C ARG A 156 13.22 13.82 17.84
N VAL A 157 12.81 15.07 17.84
CA VAL A 157 11.80 15.56 16.89
C VAL A 157 12.39 15.53 15.48
N THR A 158 11.66 14.93 14.55
CA THR A 158 12.00 14.88 13.12
C THR A 158 11.17 15.86 12.31
N ASP A 159 9.89 16.01 12.67
CA ASP A 159 8.95 16.87 11.96
C ASP A 159 7.99 17.59 12.92
N VAL A 160 7.71 18.84 12.63
CA VAL A 160 6.72 19.65 13.36
C VAL A 160 5.43 19.69 12.56
N LEU A 161 4.36 19.15 13.13
CA LEU A 161 3.05 19.07 12.49
C LEU A 161 2.11 20.21 12.89
N GLY A 162 2.49 20.97 13.91
CA GLY A 162 1.80 22.16 14.42
C GLY A 162 0.74 21.87 15.48
N ASP A 163 -0.34 22.65 15.52
CA ASP A 163 -1.37 22.55 16.55
C ASP A 163 -2.07 21.17 16.53
N PRO A 164 -2.01 20.39 17.65
CA PRO A 164 -2.66 19.08 17.75
C PRO A 164 -4.18 19.13 17.60
N PHE A 165 -4.81 20.29 17.83
CA PHE A 165 -6.27 20.49 17.73
C PHE A 165 -6.69 21.04 16.38
N ALA A 166 -5.78 21.36 15.49
CA ALA A 166 -6.14 21.75 14.14
C ALA A 166 -6.85 20.59 13.40
N PRO A 167 -7.90 20.84 12.64
CA PRO A 167 -8.66 19.78 11.95
C PRO A 167 -7.78 18.83 11.14
N ARG A 168 -6.76 19.36 10.45
CA ARG A 168 -5.80 18.57 9.66
C ARG A 168 -4.93 17.62 10.49
N SER A 169 -4.73 17.90 11.78
CA SER A 169 -3.91 17.09 12.67
C SER A 169 -4.59 15.77 13.04
N PHE A 170 -5.93 15.72 13.06
CA PHE A 170 -6.66 14.50 13.35
C PHE A 170 -6.40 13.41 12.31
N SER A 171 -6.34 13.79 11.04
CA SER A 171 -6.00 12.85 9.96
C SER A 171 -4.58 12.33 10.09
N LEU A 172 -3.61 13.20 10.41
CA LEU A 172 -2.22 12.80 10.65
C LEU A 172 -2.09 11.85 11.84
N ILE A 173 -2.78 12.16 12.94
CA ILE A 173 -2.83 11.30 14.13
C ILE A 173 -3.40 9.92 13.75
N ALA A 174 -4.47 9.85 12.96
CA ALA A 174 -5.05 8.60 12.51
C ALA A 174 -4.09 7.82 11.59
N ILE A 175 -3.46 8.48 10.62
CA ILE A 175 -2.48 7.89 9.70
C ILE A 175 -1.38 7.19 10.51
N HIS A 176 -0.76 7.89 11.44
CA HIS A 176 0.32 7.32 12.25
C HIS A 176 -0.16 6.25 13.22
N LYS A 177 -1.30 6.48 13.89
CA LYS A 177 -1.87 5.52 14.85
C LYS A 177 -2.19 4.18 14.21
N PHE A 178 -2.70 4.17 12.99
CA PHE A 178 -3.09 2.96 12.27
C PHE A 178 -2.00 2.45 11.32
N GLY A 179 -0.84 3.11 11.28
CA GLY A 179 0.28 2.71 10.42
C GLY A 179 -0.07 2.77 8.93
N ILE A 180 -0.93 3.73 8.53
CA ILE A 180 -1.31 3.91 7.14
C ILE A 180 -0.09 4.41 6.37
N PRO A 181 0.35 3.75 5.28
CA PRO A 181 1.50 4.18 4.49
C PRO A 181 1.21 5.54 3.84
N PHE A 182 1.75 6.62 4.41
CA PHE A 182 1.48 7.98 3.95
C PHE A 182 2.46 8.42 2.87
N GLU A 183 3.75 8.22 3.10
CA GLU A 183 4.79 8.59 2.15
C GLU A 183 4.86 7.62 0.98
N ILE A 184 5.00 8.14 -0.23
CA ILE A 184 5.25 7.33 -1.42
C ILE A 184 6.76 7.26 -1.63
N PRO A 185 7.35 6.05 -1.76
CA PRO A 185 8.79 5.89 -1.99
C PRO A 185 9.25 6.59 -3.27
N GLU A 186 10.46 7.13 -3.26
CA GLU A 186 11.03 7.85 -4.42
C GLU A 186 11.07 6.99 -5.69
N GLU A 187 11.36 5.68 -5.57
CA GLU A 187 11.36 4.76 -6.70
C GLU A 187 9.97 4.64 -7.35
N VAL A 188 8.90 4.72 -6.55
CA VAL A 188 7.50 4.65 -7.01
C VAL A 188 7.10 5.94 -7.69
N GLU A 189 7.49 7.10 -7.12
CA GLU A 189 7.28 8.41 -7.75
C GLU A 189 8.03 8.53 -9.09
N ALA A 190 9.27 8.04 -9.15
CA ALA A 190 10.07 8.04 -10.38
C ALA A 190 9.42 7.16 -11.47
N GLU A 191 8.90 5.99 -11.10
CA GLU A 191 8.18 5.12 -12.04
C GLU A 191 6.87 5.77 -12.47
N ALA A 192 6.11 6.39 -11.56
CA ALA A 192 4.86 7.09 -11.88
C ALA A 192 5.09 8.20 -12.92
N LYS A 193 6.12 9.02 -12.75
CA LYS A 193 6.51 10.04 -13.73
C LYS A 193 6.83 9.46 -15.09
N LYS A 194 7.58 8.34 -15.13
CA LYS A 194 7.95 7.68 -16.38
C LYS A 194 6.74 7.12 -17.13
N VAL A 195 5.80 6.49 -16.44
CA VAL A 195 4.62 5.89 -17.07
C VAL A 195 3.52 6.91 -17.36
N HIS A 196 3.51 8.05 -16.66
CA HIS A 196 2.61 9.17 -16.90
C HIS A 196 2.71 9.68 -18.34
N ASP A 197 3.92 9.71 -18.90
CA ASP A 197 4.18 10.23 -20.25
C ASP A 197 3.90 9.20 -21.37
N LEU A 198 3.43 8.00 -21.02
CA LEU A 198 3.05 7.00 -22.00
C LEU A 198 1.87 7.50 -22.86
N PRO A 199 2.00 7.49 -24.19
CA PRO A 199 0.92 7.94 -25.04
C PRO A 199 -0.24 6.94 -25.05
N VAL A 200 -1.45 7.43 -24.90
CA VAL A 200 -2.65 6.62 -25.14
C VAL A 200 -2.92 6.58 -26.64
N THR A 201 -2.71 5.42 -27.27
CA THR A 201 -2.92 5.24 -28.70
C THR A 201 -4.15 4.39 -28.99
N ALA A 202 -4.81 4.65 -30.12
CA ALA A 202 -5.91 3.81 -30.60
C ALA A 202 -5.44 2.46 -31.17
N GLU A 203 -4.14 2.25 -31.33
CA GLU A 203 -3.57 0.99 -31.81
C GLU A 203 -3.90 -0.14 -30.83
N LYS A 204 -4.56 -1.19 -31.33
CA LYS A 204 -5.05 -2.34 -30.55
C LYS A 204 -6.09 -1.98 -29.47
N ARG A 205 -6.74 -0.81 -29.58
CA ARG A 205 -7.84 -0.39 -28.71
C ARG A 205 -9.07 -0.06 -29.56
N GLU A 206 -10.26 -0.39 -29.06
CA GLU A 206 -11.51 0.04 -29.64
C GLU A 206 -11.66 1.57 -29.47
N ASP A 207 -12.04 2.28 -30.52
CA ASP A 207 -12.22 3.74 -30.45
C ASP A 207 -13.67 4.07 -30.04
N LEU A 208 -13.84 4.49 -28.80
CA LEU A 208 -15.13 4.90 -28.22
C LEU A 208 -15.26 6.42 -28.07
N ARG A 209 -14.35 7.21 -28.63
CA ARG A 209 -14.34 8.68 -28.49
C ARG A 209 -15.53 9.37 -29.16
N HIS A 210 -16.21 8.68 -30.05
CA HIS A 210 -17.43 9.16 -30.70
C HIS A 210 -18.69 9.04 -29.84
N LEU A 211 -18.64 8.28 -28.74
CA LEU A 211 -19.77 8.10 -27.83
C LEU A 211 -19.76 9.16 -26.73
N PRO A 212 -20.94 9.71 -26.35
CA PRO A 212 -21.06 10.67 -25.27
C PRO A 212 -21.04 9.96 -23.90
N ILE A 213 -19.90 9.39 -23.55
CA ILE A 213 -19.65 8.72 -22.29
C ILE A 213 -19.51 9.78 -21.19
N ILE A 214 -20.13 9.57 -20.03
CA ILE A 214 -20.09 10.48 -18.88
C ILE A 214 -19.61 9.75 -17.62
N ALA A 215 -18.91 10.45 -16.72
CA ALA A 215 -18.59 9.99 -15.37
C ALA A 215 -19.53 10.70 -14.38
N ILE A 216 -19.98 9.98 -13.33
CA ILE A 216 -20.94 10.49 -12.34
C ILE A 216 -20.35 10.23 -10.94
N ASP A 217 -19.94 11.29 -10.25
CA ASP A 217 -19.16 11.22 -9.01
C ASP A 217 -19.56 12.36 -8.05
N PRO A 218 -19.08 12.35 -6.80
CA PRO A 218 -19.20 13.53 -5.92
C PRO A 218 -18.54 14.77 -6.53
N ARG A 219 -19.05 15.95 -6.16
CA ARG A 219 -18.55 17.24 -6.68
C ARG A 219 -17.04 17.45 -6.42
N ASP A 220 -16.52 16.91 -5.34
CA ASP A 220 -15.12 17.04 -4.90
C ASP A 220 -14.24 15.84 -5.28
N ALA A 221 -14.76 14.89 -6.05
CA ALA A 221 -13.99 13.78 -6.59
C ALA A 221 -12.84 14.29 -7.46
N ARG A 222 -11.69 13.60 -7.35
CA ARG A 222 -10.47 13.89 -8.15
C ARG A 222 -9.98 12.68 -8.91
N ASP A 223 -10.46 11.52 -8.52
CA ASP A 223 -10.13 10.19 -9.02
C ASP A 223 -11.41 9.56 -9.58
N PHE A 224 -11.71 9.92 -10.83
CA PHE A 224 -12.84 9.37 -11.55
C PHE A 224 -12.43 8.01 -12.12
N ASP A 225 -12.92 6.93 -11.53
CA ASP A 225 -12.52 5.58 -11.93
C ASP A 225 -13.36 5.01 -13.06
N ASP A 226 -14.63 5.39 -13.13
CA ASP A 226 -15.61 4.84 -14.06
C ASP A 226 -16.43 5.89 -14.81
N ALA A 227 -16.90 5.47 -15.97
CA ALA A 227 -17.78 6.25 -16.78
C ALA A 227 -18.79 5.35 -17.52
N VAL A 228 -19.93 5.89 -17.84
CA VAL A 228 -21.08 5.13 -18.37
C VAL A 228 -21.65 5.78 -19.63
N TRP A 229 -22.24 4.93 -20.46
CA TRP A 229 -23.04 5.32 -21.59
C TRP A 229 -24.16 4.30 -21.81
N ALA A 230 -25.33 4.74 -22.22
CA ALA A 230 -26.42 3.86 -22.59
C ALA A 230 -27.30 4.49 -23.69
N THR A 231 -27.91 3.62 -24.51
CA THR A 231 -28.86 3.98 -25.55
C THR A 231 -29.90 2.87 -25.72
N PRO A 232 -31.13 3.15 -26.19
CA PRO A 232 -32.03 2.11 -26.63
C PRO A 232 -31.39 1.17 -27.64
N ASP A 233 -31.66 -0.14 -27.52
CA ASP A 233 -31.15 -1.12 -28.45
C ASP A 233 -31.96 -1.09 -29.76
N ASP A 234 -31.22 -1.07 -30.87
CA ASP A 234 -31.78 -1.15 -32.22
C ASP A 234 -31.93 -2.60 -32.75
N ASP A 235 -31.54 -3.60 -31.94
CA ASP A 235 -31.69 -5.03 -32.27
C ASP A 235 -33.20 -5.41 -32.19
N PRO A 236 -33.86 -5.83 -33.31
CA PRO A 236 -35.25 -6.29 -33.29
C PRO A 236 -35.50 -7.43 -32.31
N LYS A 237 -34.49 -8.19 -31.91
CA LYS A 237 -34.62 -9.29 -30.94
C LYS A 237 -34.58 -8.81 -29.48
N ASN A 238 -34.25 -7.55 -29.27
CA ASN A 238 -34.17 -6.94 -27.93
C ASN A 238 -35.10 -5.73 -27.84
N THR A 239 -36.37 -5.92 -28.17
CA THR A 239 -37.35 -4.86 -28.19
C THR A 239 -37.48 -4.18 -26.81
N ASN A 240 -37.40 -2.85 -26.76
CA ASN A 240 -37.39 -2.02 -25.55
C ASN A 240 -36.19 -2.30 -24.62
N GLY A 241 -35.18 -2.97 -25.10
CA GLY A 241 -33.91 -3.14 -24.37
C GLY A 241 -32.93 -1.99 -24.62
N PHE A 242 -31.76 -2.12 -24.04
CA PHE A 242 -30.70 -1.11 -24.08
C PHE A 242 -29.36 -1.72 -24.43
N LYS A 243 -28.52 -0.93 -25.08
CA LYS A 243 -27.05 -1.12 -25.11
C LYS A 243 -26.42 -0.20 -24.06
N ALA A 244 -25.52 -0.74 -23.27
CA ALA A 244 -24.78 0.04 -22.28
C ALA A 244 -23.28 -0.26 -22.34
N ILE A 245 -22.50 0.72 -21.94
CA ILE A 245 -21.05 0.59 -21.77
C ILE A 245 -20.70 1.13 -20.38
N VAL A 246 -19.94 0.32 -19.64
CA VAL A 246 -19.22 0.79 -18.44
C VAL A 246 -17.74 0.79 -18.81
N ALA A 247 -17.11 1.95 -18.72
CA ALA A 247 -15.70 2.16 -19.05
C ALA A 247 -14.93 2.48 -17.77
N ILE A 248 -14.02 1.60 -17.38
CA ILE A 248 -13.15 1.77 -16.20
C ILE A 248 -11.77 2.21 -16.66
N ALA A 249 -11.12 3.13 -15.94
CA ALA A 249 -9.74 3.51 -16.22
C ALA A 249 -8.83 2.27 -16.31
N ASP A 250 -8.10 2.11 -17.43
CA ASP A 250 -7.20 0.96 -17.65
C ASP A 250 -5.89 1.15 -16.85
N VAL A 251 -5.98 1.07 -15.53
CA VAL A 251 -4.84 1.18 -14.61
C VAL A 251 -3.73 0.19 -14.99
N SER A 252 -4.10 -0.99 -15.48
CA SER A 252 -3.13 -2.03 -15.89
C SER A 252 -2.27 -1.63 -17.10
N TYR A 253 -2.63 -0.57 -17.81
CA TYR A 253 -1.81 0.01 -18.86
C TYR A 253 -0.57 0.69 -18.29
N TYR A 254 -0.68 1.34 -17.16
CA TYR A 254 0.37 2.09 -16.47
C TYR A 254 1.08 1.25 -15.40
N VAL A 255 0.33 0.53 -14.59
CA VAL A 255 0.84 -0.29 -13.49
C VAL A 255 1.04 -1.72 -13.98
N ARG A 256 2.30 -2.13 -14.11
CA ARG A 256 2.66 -3.45 -14.61
C ARG A 256 2.94 -4.41 -13.47
N PRO A 257 2.54 -5.69 -13.60
CA PRO A 257 2.82 -6.70 -12.57
C PRO A 257 4.30 -6.75 -12.17
N GLY A 258 4.57 -6.73 -10.87
CA GLY A 258 5.92 -6.77 -10.32
C GLY A 258 6.71 -5.46 -10.38
N SER A 259 6.11 -4.37 -10.88
CA SER A 259 6.73 -3.03 -10.88
C SER A 259 6.78 -2.43 -9.46
N ALA A 260 7.48 -1.32 -9.27
CA ALA A 260 7.49 -0.61 -7.99
C ALA A 260 6.09 -0.08 -7.65
N LEU A 261 5.37 0.44 -8.64
CA LEU A 261 3.97 0.87 -8.51
C LEU A 261 3.07 -0.26 -8.05
N ASP A 262 3.16 -1.44 -8.68
CA ASP A 262 2.35 -2.61 -8.35
C ASP A 262 2.61 -3.09 -6.91
N ARG A 263 3.88 -3.25 -6.54
CA ARG A 263 4.26 -3.66 -5.18
C ARG A 263 3.79 -2.67 -4.10
N GLU A 264 3.91 -1.38 -4.36
CA GLU A 264 3.47 -0.36 -3.40
C GLU A 264 1.94 -0.29 -3.33
N ALA A 265 1.23 -0.40 -4.47
CA ALA A 265 -0.22 -0.47 -4.51
C ALA A 265 -0.76 -1.69 -3.74
N ALA A 266 -0.15 -2.87 -3.94
CA ALA A 266 -0.51 -4.08 -3.20
C ALA A 266 -0.28 -3.94 -1.68
N LYS A 267 0.81 -3.27 -1.27
CA LYS A 267 1.10 -2.98 0.14
C LYS A 267 0.07 -2.03 0.76
N ARG A 268 -0.41 -1.04 0.01
CA ARG A 268 -1.42 -0.07 0.48
C ARG A 268 -2.82 -0.70 0.50
N GLY A 269 -3.14 -1.51 -0.49
CA GLY A 269 -4.40 -2.23 -0.63
C GLY A 269 -5.56 -1.38 -1.16
N ASN A 270 -5.67 -0.12 -0.71
CA ASN A 270 -6.71 0.84 -1.12
C ASN A 270 -6.25 2.28 -0.89
N SER A 271 -6.99 3.24 -1.43
CA SER A 271 -6.89 4.64 -1.03
C SER A 271 -7.67 4.88 0.27
N VAL A 272 -7.18 5.77 1.13
CA VAL A 272 -7.84 6.13 2.40
C VAL A 272 -8.24 7.60 2.35
N TYR A 273 -9.53 7.86 2.49
CA TYR A 273 -10.11 9.20 2.40
C TYR A 273 -10.37 9.78 3.79
N PHE A 274 -9.78 10.94 4.05
CA PHE A 274 -10.03 11.75 5.23
C PHE A 274 -10.78 13.02 4.83
N PRO A 275 -11.44 13.73 5.75
CA PRO A 275 -12.14 14.97 5.44
C PRO A 275 -11.28 16.05 4.80
N ASP A 276 -9.96 16.06 5.09
CA ASP A 276 -9.02 17.09 4.65
C ASP A 276 -7.97 16.60 3.64
N ARG A 277 -7.83 15.28 3.45
CA ARG A 277 -6.85 14.69 2.54
C ARG A 277 -7.18 13.27 2.11
N VAL A 278 -6.50 12.84 1.05
CA VAL A 278 -6.51 11.45 0.60
C VAL A 278 -5.10 10.90 0.72
N VAL A 279 -4.98 9.67 1.23
CA VAL A 279 -3.77 8.85 1.13
C VAL A 279 -4.00 7.86 0.00
N PRO A 280 -3.52 8.14 -1.21
CA PRO A 280 -3.90 7.36 -2.38
C PRO A 280 -3.13 6.05 -2.46
N MET A 281 -3.74 5.04 -3.10
CA MET A 281 -3.09 3.76 -3.39
C MET A 281 -1.97 3.90 -4.42
N LEU A 282 -2.13 4.80 -5.37
CA LEU A 282 -1.15 5.13 -6.41
C LEU A 282 -0.74 6.61 -6.29
N PRO A 283 0.46 7.02 -6.75
CA PRO A 283 0.84 8.42 -6.83
C PRO A 283 -0.19 9.28 -7.54
N HIS A 284 -0.36 10.54 -7.10
CA HIS A 284 -1.35 11.46 -7.66
C HIS A 284 -1.24 11.68 -9.17
N ALA A 285 -0.02 11.59 -9.73
CA ALA A 285 0.19 11.65 -11.18
C ALA A 285 -0.56 10.54 -11.95
N LEU A 286 -0.89 9.45 -11.29
CA LEU A 286 -1.72 8.38 -11.85
C LEU A 286 -3.14 8.44 -11.32
N SER A 287 -3.34 8.37 -10.01
CA SER A 287 -4.67 8.25 -9.40
C SER A 287 -5.60 9.42 -9.74
N SER A 288 -5.07 10.65 -9.73
CA SER A 288 -5.85 11.86 -9.99
C SER A 288 -5.66 12.43 -11.39
N ASP A 289 -4.90 11.77 -12.28
CA ASP A 289 -4.68 12.20 -13.64
C ASP A 289 -4.83 11.04 -14.64
N LYS A 290 -3.77 10.27 -14.92
CA LYS A 290 -3.77 9.28 -16.02
C LYS A 290 -4.76 8.13 -15.84
N CYS A 291 -4.99 7.72 -14.60
CA CYS A 291 -5.99 6.72 -14.23
C CYS A 291 -7.34 7.34 -13.84
N SER A 292 -7.56 8.64 -14.08
CA SER A 292 -8.82 9.33 -13.85
C SER A 292 -9.49 9.66 -15.18
N VAL A 293 -10.75 9.25 -15.37
CA VAL A 293 -11.50 9.47 -16.61
C VAL A 293 -12.09 10.89 -16.65
N ARG A 294 -11.20 11.86 -16.90
CA ARG A 294 -11.52 13.28 -16.95
C ARG A 294 -12.22 13.69 -18.24
N ALA A 295 -13.12 14.65 -18.12
CA ALA A 295 -13.83 15.22 -19.27
C ALA A 295 -12.89 15.86 -20.30
N ASN A 296 -13.22 15.67 -21.58
CA ASN A 296 -12.53 16.20 -22.75
C ASN A 296 -11.08 15.70 -22.96
N GLU A 297 -10.68 14.64 -22.25
CA GLU A 297 -9.36 14.04 -22.40
C GLU A 297 -9.48 12.59 -22.89
N ASP A 298 -8.53 12.18 -23.74
CA ASP A 298 -8.44 10.79 -24.20
C ASP A 298 -7.85 9.93 -23.09
N ARG A 299 -8.55 8.85 -22.74
CA ARG A 299 -8.16 7.91 -21.68
C ARG A 299 -8.15 6.48 -22.17
N ALA A 300 -7.16 5.73 -21.70
CA ALA A 300 -7.16 4.28 -21.82
C ALA A 300 -8.19 3.70 -20.85
N VAL A 301 -9.12 2.91 -21.37
CA VAL A 301 -10.17 2.30 -20.57
C VAL A 301 -10.30 0.81 -20.86
N LEU A 302 -10.78 0.05 -19.87
CA LEU A 302 -11.33 -1.28 -20.04
C LEU A 302 -12.85 -1.12 -20.10
N ALA A 303 -13.45 -1.37 -21.24
CA ALA A 303 -14.87 -1.18 -21.49
C ALA A 303 -15.60 -2.53 -21.41
N CYS A 304 -16.69 -2.56 -20.64
CA CYS A 304 -17.67 -3.63 -20.64
C CYS A 304 -18.87 -3.18 -21.47
N HIS A 305 -19.08 -3.81 -22.62
CA HIS A 305 -20.27 -3.63 -23.43
C HIS A 305 -21.33 -4.59 -22.96
N MET A 306 -22.54 -4.12 -22.77
CA MET A 306 -23.66 -4.91 -22.29
C MET A 306 -24.88 -4.74 -23.19
N GLN A 307 -25.61 -5.81 -23.40
CA GLN A 307 -27.00 -5.80 -23.90
C GLN A 307 -27.93 -6.09 -22.74
N ILE A 308 -28.93 -5.25 -22.55
CA ILE A 308 -29.85 -5.29 -21.42
C ILE A 308 -31.26 -5.41 -21.98
N ASP A 309 -32.04 -6.37 -21.51
CA ASP A 309 -33.44 -6.55 -21.93
C ASP A 309 -34.38 -5.51 -21.32
N ALA A 310 -35.64 -5.52 -21.74
CA ALA A 310 -36.69 -4.63 -21.23
C ALA A 310 -37.00 -4.83 -19.73
N GLY A 311 -36.59 -5.96 -19.15
CA GLY A 311 -36.73 -6.26 -17.73
C GLY A 311 -35.50 -5.81 -16.90
N GLY A 312 -34.49 -5.25 -17.53
CA GLY A 312 -33.26 -4.82 -16.87
C GLY A 312 -32.22 -5.92 -16.67
N HIS A 313 -32.34 -7.08 -17.30
CA HIS A 313 -31.37 -8.17 -17.18
C HIS A 313 -30.31 -8.06 -18.27
N VAL A 314 -29.04 -8.27 -17.89
CA VAL A 314 -27.92 -8.34 -18.83
C VAL A 314 -28.02 -9.66 -19.59
N THR A 315 -28.28 -9.61 -20.89
CA THR A 315 -28.44 -10.78 -21.77
C THR A 315 -27.13 -11.20 -22.44
N SER A 316 -26.23 -10.24 -22.69
CA SER A 316 -24.90 -10.50 -23.22
C SER A 316 -23.92 -9.41 -22.77
N TRP A 317 -22.64 -9.77 -22.72
CA TRP A 317 -21.59 -8.82 -22.40
C TRP A 317 -20.26 -9.21 -23.05
N ARG A 318 -19.39 -8.21 -23.26
CA ARG A 318 -17.99 -8.42 -23.72
C ARG A 318 -17.11 -7.34 -23.15
N PHE A 319 -15.83 -7.67 -22.89
CA PHE A 319 -14.82 -6.72 -22.49
C PHE A 319 -13.90 -6.37 -23.65
N THR A 320 -13.51 -5.09 -23.72
CA THR A 320 -12.52 -4.60 -24.68
C THR A 320 -11.60 -3.58 -24.02
N ARG A 321 -10.34 -3.55 -24.44
CA ARG A 321 -9.49 -2.39 -24.17
C ARG A 321 -9.85 -1.32 -25.18
N ALA A 322 -10.18 -0.13 -24.69
CA ALA A 322 -10.64 0.96 -25.53
C ALA A 322 -9.90 2.27 -25.23
N ILE A 323 -10.06 3.22 -26.13
CA ILE A 323 -9.77 4.62 -25.91
C ILE A 323 -11.11 5.37 -25.87
N ALA A 324 -11.34 6.13 -24.82
CA ALA A 324 -12.55 6.92 -24.64
C ALA A 324 -12.21 8.39 -24.40
N ARG A 325 -13.12 9.27 -24.81
CA ARG A 325 -13.11 10.69 -24.46
C ARG A 325 -14.39 10.98 -23.69
N ILE A 326 -14.23 11.28 -22.41
CA ILE A 326 -15.37 11.52 -21.53
C ILE A 326 -15.98 12.88 -21.86
N SER A 327 -17.27 12.92 -22.09
CA SER A 327 -17.98 14.14 -22.48
C SER A 327 -18.23 15.09 -21.30
N ALA A 328 -18.46 14.55 -20.13
CA ALA A 328 -18.67 15.34 -18.92
C ALA A 328 -18.39 14.52 -17.65
N ASN A 329 -17.93 15.21 -16.60
CA ASN A 329 -17.97 14.72 -15.22
C ASN A 329 -19.16 15.41 -14.54
N ILE A 330 -20.15 14.64 -14.13
CA ILE A 330 -21.42 15.14 -13.59
C ILE A 330 -21.48 14.82 -12.09
N PRO A 331 -21.64 15.83 -11.22
CA PRO A 331 -21.84 15.57 -9.80
C PRO A 331 -23.26 15.08 -9.52
N TYR A 332 -23.40 14.14 -8.56
CA TYR A 332 -24.71 13.71 -8.02
C TYR A 332 -25.13 14.44 -6.77
#